data_a8e51919a178f7e794adfdc0ea00203c
#
_entry.id   a8e51919a178f7e794adfdc0ea00203c
#
_cell.length_a   1.000
_cell.length_b   1.000
_cell.length_c   1.000
_cell.angle_alpha   90.00
_cell.angle_beta   90.00
_cell.angle_gamma   90.00
#
_symmetry.space_group_name_H-M   'P 1'
#
loop_
_entity.id
_entity.type
_entity.pdbx_description
1 polymer ?
#
loop_
_entity_poly.entity_id
_entity_poly.type
_entity_poly.pdbx_seq_one_letter_code
_entity_poly.pdbx_strand_id
1 'polypeptide(L)'
;VSAATSLNGNQYQVVVSSASCSTPSVSSVATLTVNALPAIGAQPASATLCAGSDVTFTAAATGTNIAYQWQQSTDGGVTFTDITGATNASYTINAIAASLNGYQYHVTVSGTCTPAAVSNAATLTVATQEAVTTQPSADAACLNSNASFTAAGSGAATQYQWQVSTNGGASYTNIAGANSAT
;
A
#
# COMPACT_ATOMS: atom_id res chain seq x y z
N VAL A 1 -1.39 34.46 -23.57
CA VAL A 1 -2.61 33.90 -22.99
C VAL A 1 -2.23 32.63 -22.22
N SER A 2 -2.56 32.59 -20.95
CA SER A 2 -2.38 31.36 -20.12
C SER A 2 -3.29 30.25 -20.64
N ALA A 3 -2.77 29.08 -20.88
CA ALA A 3 -3.55 27.94 -21.35
C ALA A 3 -4.45 27.40 -20.22
N ALA A 4 -5.73 27.74 -20.23
CA ALA A 4 -6.75 27.15 -19.36
C ALA A 4 -7.38 25.92 -20.04
N THR A 5 -7.87 24.96 -19.23
CA THR A 5 -8.52 23.73 -19.75
C THR A 5 -9.73 24.04 -20.64
N SER A 6 -10.42 25.16 -20.40
CA SER A 6 -11.53 25.64 -21.22
C SER A 6 -11.15 26.04 -22.64
N LEU A 7 -9.86 26.23 -22.93
CA LEU A 7 -9.35 26.57 -24.25
C LEU A 7 -8.96 25.35 -25.09
N ASN A 8 -9.06 24.13 -24.50
CA ASN A 8 -8.72 22.91 -25.22
C ASN A 8 -9.66 22.71 -26.42
N GLY A 9 -9.07 22.45 -27.57
CA GLY A 9 -9.80 22.28 -28.81
C GLY A 9 -10.16 23.60 -29.56
N ASN A 10 -9.88 24.75 -28.98
CA ASN A 10 -10.09 26.02 -29.68
C ASN A 10 -9.21 26.10 -30.92
N GLN A 11 -9.80 26.70 -31.95
CA GLN A 11 -9.14 26.91 -33.23
C GLN A 11 -8.84 28.38 -33.42
N TYR A 12 -7.68 28.65 -33.97
CA TYR A 12 -7.17 30.00 -34.19
C TYR A 12 -6.74 30.15 -35.64
N GLN A 13 -7.08 31.30 -36.24
CA GLN A 13 -6.59 31.74 -37.53
C GLN A 13 -6.26 33.22 -37.48
N VAL A 14 -5.41 33.67 -38.34
CA VAL A 14 -5.10 35.08 -38.50
C VAL A 14 -5.62 35.60 -39.83
N VAL A 15 -6.21 36.79 -39.79
CA VAL A 15 -6.65 37.54 -40.99
C VAL A 15 -5.68 38.73 -41.16
N VAL A 16 -5.05 38.79 -42.31
CA VAL A 16 -4.16 39.87 -42.67
C VAL A 16 -4.89 40.76 -43.71
N SER A 17 -5.03 42.05 -43.39
CA SER A 17 -5.66 43.01 -44.25
C SER A 17 -4.79 44.28 -44.36
N SER A 18 -4.91 45.04 -45.45
CA SER A 18 -4.29 46.34 -45.60
C SER A 18 -5.33 47.38 -46.04
N ALA A 19 -5.07 48.65 -45.72
CA ALA A 19 -5.95 49.73 -46.12
C ALA A 19 -6.01 49.96 -47.67
N SER A 20 -5.00 49.39 -48.37
CA SER A 20 -4.86 49.56 -49.83
C SER A 20 -5.42 48.43 -50.67
N CYS A 21 -5.74 47.28 -50.04
CA CYS A 21 -6.31 46.06 -50.69
C CYS A 21 -7.59 45.64 -50.01
N SER A 22 -8.66 45.47 -50.78
CA SER A 22 -9.99 45.17 -50.27
C SER A 22 -10.21 43.67 -49.90
N THR A 23 -9.30 42.78 -50.32
CA THR A 23 -9.41 41.32 -50.05
C THR A 23 -8.42 40.91 -48.98
N PRO A 24 -8.88 40.57 -47.76
CA PRO A 24 -8.02 40.01 -46.69
C PRO A 24 -7.51 38.63 -47.07
N SER A 25 -6.31 38.30 -46.60
CA SER A 25 -5.77 36.93 -46.62
C SER A 25 -5.98 36.26 -45.29
N VAL A 26 -6.46 35.03 -45.31
CA VAL A 26 -6.74 34.24 -44.09
C VAL A 26 -5.77 33.07 -44.04
N SER A 27 -5.16 32.82 -42.85
CA SER A 27 -4.27 31.69 -42.65
C SER A 27 -5.05 30.37 -42.58
N SER A 28 -4.32 29.26 -42.63
CA SER A 28 -4.82 27.97 -42.16
C SER A 28 -5.15 28.01 -40.66
N VAL A 29 -6.00 27.08 -40.22
CA VAL A 29 -6.42 26.96 -38.83
C VAL A 29 -5.36 26.20 -38.02
N ALA A 30 -5.07 26.68 -36.81
CA ALA A 30 -4.25 26.01 -35.80
C ALA A 30 -5.15 25.62 -34.60
N THR A 31 -5.08 24.37 -34.15
CA THR A 31 -5.85 23.88 -32.98
C THR A 31 -4.97 23.92 -31.73
N LEU A 32 -5.47 24.50 -30.65
CA LEU A 32 -4.83 24.46 -29.33
C LEU A 32 -5.19 23.18 -28.61
N THR A 33 -4.18 22.39 -28.23
CA THR A 33 -4.35 21.24 -27.31
C THR A 33 -3.83 21.64 -25.93
N VAL A 34 -4.68 21.55 -24.92
CA VAL A 34 -4.31 21.82 -23.52
C VAL A 34 -4.23 20.50 -22.77
N ASN A 35 -3.02 20.13 -22.36
CA ASN A 35 -2.75 18.94 -21.57
C ASN A 35 -2.91 19.24 -20.07
N ALA A 36 -3.45 18.26 -19.32
CA ALA A 36 -3.60 18.34 -17.87
C ALA A 36 -2.34 17.82 -17.16
N LEU A 37 -1.98 18.48 -16.06
CA LEU A 37 -0.94 18.00 -15.13
C LEU A 37 -1.36 16.67 -14.48
N PRO A 38 -0.40 15.78 -14.19
CA PRO A 38 -0.66 14.63 -13.31
C PRO A 38 -1.13 15.09 -11.93
N ALA A 39 -2.16 14.44 -11.40
CA ALA A 39 -2.65 14.70 -10.04
C ALA A 39 -3.12 13.39 -9.39
N ILE A 40 -2.73 13.15 -8.13
CA ILE A 40 -3.17 11.97 -7.36
C ILE A 40 -4.56 12.27 -6.79
N GLY A 41 -5.54 11.47 -7.18
CA GLY A 41 -6.92 11.54 -6.69
C GLY A 41 -7.20 10.62 -5.51
N ALA A 42 -6.57 9.42 -5.49
CA ALA A 42 -6.63 8.51 -4.36
C ALA A 42 -5.22 8.10 -3.94
N GLN A 43 -4.97 8.20 -2.64
CA GLN A 43 -3.68 7.88 -2.01
C GLN A 43 -3.61 6.39 -1.64
N PRO A 44 -2.43 5.74 -1.69
CA PRO A 44 -2.26 4.41 -1.15
C PRO A 44 -2.45 4.42 0.37
N ALA A 45 -3.09 3.37 0.90
CA ALA A 45 -3.34 3.21 2.33
C ALA A 45 -2.30 2.30 2.97
N SER A 46 -1.89 2.62 4.20
CA SER A 46 -1.04 1.74 5.02
C SER A 46 -1.79 0.45 5.35
N ALA A 47 -1.04 -0.65 5.49
CA ALA A 47 -1.58 -1.96 5.77
C ALA A 47 -0.87 -2.63 6.96
N THR A 48 -1.64 -3.39 7.77
CA THR A 48 -1.11 -4.24 8.84
C THR A 48 -1.61 -5.66 8.60
N LEU A 49 -0.71 -6.60 8.37
CA LEU A 49 -1.01 -7.98 7.98
C LEU A 49 0.00 -8.94 8.63
N CYS A 50 -0.38 -10.21 8.73
CA CYS A 50 0.57 -11.25 9.15
C CYS A 50 1.54 -11.62 8.02
N ALA A 51 2.75 -12.05 8.37
CA ALA A 51 3.68 -12.62 7.42
C ALA A 51 3.04 -13.77 6.63
N GLY A 52 3.33 -13.88 5.34
CA GLY A 52 2.73 -14.86 4.42
C GLY A 52 1.43 -14.41 3.75
N SER A 53 0.81 -13.29 4.18
CA SER A 53 -0.35 -12.71 3.51
C SER A 53 0.05 -11.95 2.24
N ASP A 54 -0.91 -11.68 1.37
CA ASP A 54 -0.74 -10.78 0.23
C ASP A 54 -1.19 -9.36 0.59
N VAL A 55 -0.50 -8.35 0.06
CA VAL A 55 -0.89 -6.95 0.20
C VAL A 55 -0.94 -6.27 -1.18
N THR A 56 -1.94 -5.42 -1.39
CA THR A 56 -2.05 -4.61 -2.60
C THR A 56 -2.20 -3.14 -2.22
N PHE A 57 -1.27 -2.32 -2.69
CA PHE A 57 -1.36 -0.86 -2.63
C PHE A 57 -1.99 -0.36 -3.92
N THR A 58 -2.93 0.59 -3.80
CA THR A 58 -3.64 1.17 -4.94
C THR A 58 -3.58 2.68 -4.90
N ALA A 59 -3.50 3.29 -6.05
CA ALA A 59 -3.60 4.74 -6.21
C ALA A 59 -4.44 5.07 -7.46
N ALA A 60 -5.10 6.22 -7.45
CA ALA A 60 -5.77 6.73 -8.64
C ALA A 60 -5.24 8.12 -8.97
N ALA A 61 -5.02 8.38 -10.24
CA ALA A 61 -4.52 9.65 -10.71
C ALA A 61 -5.24 10.10 -11.98
N THR A 62 -5.19 11.40 -12.23
CA THR A 62 -5.69 12.06 -13.44
C THR A 62 -4.56 12.82 -14.12
N GLY A 63 -4.69 13.13 -15.40
CA GLY A 63 -3.70 13.83 -16.20
C GLY A 63 -3.73 13.39 -17.65
N THR A 64 -2.89 13.99 -18.50
CA THR A 64 -2.77 13.62 -19.91
C THR A 64 -1.61 12.63 -20.07
N ASN A 65 -1.88 11.43 -20.64
CA ASN A 65 -0.90 10.37 -20.90
C ASN A 65 -0.11 10.01 -19.63
N ILE A 66 -0.81 9.70 -18.54
CA ILE A 66 -0.18 9.37 -17.25
C ILE A 66 0.47 7.99 -17.27
N ALA A 67 1.60 7.88 -16.55
CA ALA A 67 2.30 6.64 -16.28
C ALA A 67 2.64 6.56 -14.79
N TYR A 68 2.51 5.36 -14.21
CA TYR A 68 2.79 5.09 -12.80
C TYR A 68 4.18 4.47 -12.64
N GLN A 69 4.84 4.75 -11.53
CA GLN A 69 6.04 4.05 -11.05
C GLN A 69 5.98 3.96 -9.54
N TRP A 70 5.82 2.74 -9.02
CA TRP A 70 5.91 2.48 -7.59
C TRP A 70 7.35 2.48 -7.13
N GLN A 71 7.55 3.02 -5.94
CA GLN A 71 8.84 3.12 -5.27
C GLN A 71 8.73 2.61 -3.84
N GLN A 72 9.80 2.07 -3.31
CA GLN A 72 9.89 1.60 -1.93
C GLN A 72 10.98 2.32 -1.16
N SER A 73 10.74 2.47 0.13
CA SER A 73 11.71 2.94 1.11
C SER A 73 11.94 1.85 2.16
N THR A 74 13.19 1.62 2.50
CA THR A 74 13.63 0.70 3.56
C THR A 74 14.22 1.42 4.77
N ASP A 75 14.25 2.76 4.75
CA ASP A 75 14.88 3.65 5.71
C ASP A 75 13.90 4.62 6.40
N GLY A 76 12.62 4.21 6.48
CA GLY A 76 11.57 5.00 7.14
C GLY A 76 11.08 6.20 6.34
N GLY A 77 11.21 6.16 5.01
CA GLY A 77 10.72 7.21 4.11
C GLY A 77 11.73 8.30 3.78
N VAL A 78 13.01 8.10 4.13
CA VAL A 78 14.09 9.07 3.83
C VAL A 78 14.47 8.99 2.36
N THR A 79 14.67 7.78 1.84
CA THR A 79 14.95 7.55 0.41
C THR A 79 13.98 6.56 -0.19
N PHE A 80 13.63 6.77 -1.46
CA PHE A 80 12.76 5.89 -2.24
C PHE A 80 13.47 5.42 -3.50
N THR A 81 13.35 4.13 -3.81
CA THR A 81 13.91 3.50 -5.00
C THR A 81 12.83 2.86 -5.84
N ASP A 82 12.98 2.93 -7.17
CA ASP A 82 12.03 2.34 -8.11
C ASP A 82 11.90 0.82 -7.93
N ILE A 83 10.66 0.33 -7.93
CA ILE A 83 10.38 -1.09 -7.99
C ILE A 83 10.26 -1.46 -9.47
N THR A 84 11.19 -2.27 -9.95
CA THR A 84 11.26 -2.65 -11.37
C THR A 84 9.95 -3.31 -11.83
N GLY A 85 9.36 -2.76 -12.90
CA GLY A 85 8.13 -3.28 -13.50
C GLY A 85 6.83 -2.91 -12.77
N ALA A 86 6.88 -2.19 -11.65
CA ALA A 86 5.70 -1.76 -10.91
C ALA A 86 5.12 -0.45 -11.50
N THR A 87 4.50 -0.58 -12.68
CA THR A 87 4.01 0.56 -13.48
C THR A 87 2.49 0.63 -13.63
N ASN A 88 1.75 -0.18 -12.86
CA ASN A 88 0.30 -0.12 -12.83
C ASN A 88 -0.24 0.79 -11.71
N ALA A 89 -1.53 1.12 -11.75
CA ALA A 89 -2.20 1.87 -10.69
C ALA A 89 -2.23 1.11 -9.34
N SER A 90 -1.93 -0.20 -9.35
CA SER A 90 -1.81 -1.04 -8.16
C SER A 90 -0.47 -1.78 -8.15
N TYR A 91 0.06 -2.00 -6.94
CA TYR A 91 1.24 -2.81 -6.69
C TYR A 91 0.93 -3.87 -5.63
N THR A 92 1.14 -5.15 -5.98
CA THR A 92 0.86 -6.29 -5.10
C THR A 92 2.17 -6.97 -4.69
N ILE A 93 2.28 -7.28 -3.42
CA ILE A 93 3.34 -8.11 -2.84
C ILE A 93 2.67 -9.39 -2.34
N ASN A 94 3.06 -10.53 -2.91
CA ASN A 94 2.54 -11.82 -2.50
C ASN A 94 3.39 -12.40 -1.37
N ALA A 95 2.76 -13.10 -0.43
CA ALA A 95 3.39 -13.79 0.68
C ALA A 95 4.42 -12.90 1.41
N ILE A 96 3.97 -11.74 1.95
CA ILE A 96 4.84 -10.74 2.56
C ILE A 96 5.78 -11.36 3.61
N ALA A 97 7.07 -11.11 3.47
CA ALA A 97 8.07 -11.55 4.44
C ALA A 97 8.07 -10.64 5.68
N ALA A 98 8.38 -11.20 6.86
CA ALA A 98 8.51 -10.42 8.11
C ALA A 98 9.56 -9.30 8.01
N SER A 99 10.58 -9.47 7.15
CA SER A 99 11.63 -8.48 6.90
C SER A 99 11.12 -7.19 6.24
N LEU A 100 9.92 -7.20 5.64
CA LEU A 100 9.29 -6.02 5.03
C LEU A 100 8.58 -5.13 6.06
N ASN A 101 8.62 -5.50 7.34
CA ASN A 101 8.01 -4.69 8.40
C ASN A 101 8.63 -3.29 8.46
N GLY A 102 7.79 -2.27 8.39
CA GLY A 102 8.20 -0.86 8.40
C GLY A 102 8.58 -0.29 7.02
N TYR A 103 8.59 -1.10 5.95
CA TYR A 103 8.80 -0.58 4.60
C TYR A 103 7.67 0.37 4.20
N GLN A 104 8.03 1.37 3.43
CA GLN A 104 7.08 2.36 2.93
C GLN A 104 7.03 2.33 1.39
N TYR A 105 5.84 2.55 0.87
CA TYR A 105 5.56 2.51 -0.57
C TYR A 105 4.84 3.76 -0.98
N HIS A 106 5.29 4.38 -2.06
CA HIS A 106 4.57 5.45 -2.72
C HIS A 106 4.58 5.25 -4.24
N VAL A 107 3.78 6.03 -4.95
CA VAL A 107 3.76 6.04 -6.41
C VAL A 107 4.06 7.42 -6.94
N THR A 108 4.93 7.49 -7.94
CA THR A 108 5.16 8.67 -8.76
C THR A 108 4.35 8.53 -10.05
N VAL A 109 3.59 9.56 -10.39
CA VAL A 109 2.77 9.61 -11.60
C VAL A 109 3.31 10.71 -12.50
N SER A 110 3.89 10.32 -13.62
CA SER A 110 4.33 11.22 -14.69
C SER A 110 3.23 11.39 -15.74
N GLY A 111 3.38 12.37 -16.60
CA GLY A 111 2.47 12.61 -17.72
C GLY A 111 3.09 13.53 -18.77
N THR A 112 2.30 13.96 -19.75
CA THR A 112 2.75 14.90 -20.80
C THR A 112 3.24 16.22 -20.20
N CYS A 113 2.64 16.66 -19.10
CA CYS A 113 3.02 17.89 -18.40
C CYS A 113 3.84 17.59 -17.15
N THR A 114 4.77 18.46 -16.80
CA THR A 114 5.61 18.42 -15.60
C THR A 114 5.23 19.52 -14.61
N PRO A 115 5.44 19.33 -13.29
CA PRO A 115 6.12 18.21 -12.63
C PRO A 115 5.24 16.93 -12.51
N ALA A 116 5.88 15.79 -12.28
CA ALA A 116 5.19 14.56 -11.86
C ALA A 116 4.51 14.75 -10.50
N ALA A 117 3.42 14.03 -10.26
CA ALA A 117 2.75 13.96 -8.96
C ALA A 117 3.29 12.78 -8.16
N VAL A 118 3.52 12.97 -6.86
CA VAL A 118 3.98 11.91 -5.93
C VAL A 118 2.92 11.71 -4.87
N SER A 119 2.57 10.47 -4.59
CA SER A 119 1.61 10.14 -3.52
C SER A 119 2.24 10.27 -2.13
N ASN A 120 1.39 10.28 -1.11
CA ASN A 120 1.82 10.00 0.26
C ASN A 120 2.42 8.59 0.33
N ALA A 121 3.31 8.37 1.29
CA ALA A 121 3.84 7.05 1.57
C ALA A 121 2.84 6.23 2.40
N ALA A 122 2.64 4.96 2.01
CA ALA A 122 1.89 3.96 2.75
C ALA A 122 2.88 3.02 3.47
N THR A 123 2.69 2.80 4.77
CA THR A 123 3.55 1.92 5.57
C THR A 123 2.98 0.51 5.60
N LEU A 124 3.83 -0.48 5.37
CA LEU A 124 3.53 -1.89 5.59
C LEU A 124 3.98 -2.29 7.00
N THR A 125 3.04 -2.69 7.84
CA THR A 125 3.32 -3.29 9.14
C THR A 125 3.10 -4.81 9.02
N VAL A 126 4.15 -5.58 9.27
CA VAL A 126 4.07 -7.05 9.23
C VAL A 126 4.11 -7.59 10.65
N ALA A 127 2.99 -8.14 11.09
CA ALA A 127 2.88 -8.84 12.36
C ALA A 127 3.52 -10.22 12.27
N THR A 128 4.22 -10.62 13.32
CA THR A 128 4.75 -11.98 13.45
C THR A 128 3.62 -12.94 13.84
N GLN A 129 3.62 -14.12 13.24
CA GLN A 129 2.67 -15.17 13.60
C GLN A 129 2.96 -15.67 15.02
N GLU A 130 1.89 -16.01 15.76
CA GLU A 130 2.00 -16.62 17.09
C GLU A 130 2.61 -18.01 16.97
N ALA A 131 3.52 -18.33 17.90
CA ALA A 131 4.14 -19.63 18.01
C ALA A 131 4.30 -20.03 19.48
N VAL A 132 4.16 -21.31 19.78
CA VAL A 132 4.53 -21.85 21.09
C VAL A 132 6.04 -22.05 21.11
N THR A 133 6.75 -21.27 21.92
CA THR A 133 8.21 -21.31 22.05
C THR A 133 8.68 -22.23 23.15
N THR A 134 7.85 -22.45 24.18
CA THR A 134 8.09 -23.44 25.25
C THR A 134 6.86 -24.33 25.38
N GLN A 135 7.05 -25.59 25.15
CA GLN A 135 5.99 -26.59 25.30
C GLN A 135 5.80 -26.93 26.81
N PRO A 136 4.56 -27.18 27.26
CA PRO A 136 4.34 -27.66 28.60
C PRO A 136 4.97 -29.05 28.78
N SER A 137 5.61 -29.28 29.93
CA SER A 137 6.17 -30.56 30.30
C SER A 137 5.17 -31.37 31.17
N ALA A 138 5.32 -32.68 31.14
CA ALA A 138 4.56 -33.54 32.06
C ALA A 138 4.91 -33.20 33.50
N ASP A 139 3.91 -33.21 34.36
CA ASP A 139 4.02 -33.02 35.80
C ASP A 139 3.42 -34.23 36.54
N ALA A 140 3.97 -34.55 37.70
CA ALA A 140 3.49 -35.61 38.57
C ALA A 140 3.22 -35.07 39.98
N ALA A 141 1.98 -35.14 40.40
CA ALA A 141 1.53 -34.61 41.68
C ALA A 141 0.99 -35.71 42.58
N CYS A 142 1.22 -35.61 43.89
CA CYS A 142 0.58 -36.49 44.88
C CYS A 142 -0.89 -36.08 45.07
N LEU A 143 -1.69 -37.04 45.59
CA LEU A 143 -3.08 -36.75 45.92
C LEU A 143 -3.17 -35.54 46.88
N ASN A 144 -4.01 -34.56 46.53
CA ASN A 144 -4.21 -33.28 47.24
C ASN A 144 -3.02 -32.29 47.16
N SER A 145 -2.03 -32.52 46.31
CA SER A 145 -1.00 -31.51 46.00
C SER A 145 -1.34 -30.73 44.73
N ASN A 146 -0.69 -29.60 44.55
CA ASN A 146 -0.84 -28.75 43.36
C ASN A 146 0.00 -29.31 42.20
N ALA A 147 -0.53 -29.20 40.99
CA ALA A 147 0.20 -29.38 39.74
C ALA A 147 0.22 -28.06 38.97
N SER A 148 1.29 -27.79 38.25
CA SER A 148 1.38 -26.60 37.41
C SER A 148 2.01 -26.92 36.06
N PHE A 149 1.50 -26.28 35.01
CA PHE A 149 2.02 -26.39 33.69
C PHE A 149 2.41 -24.98 33.21
N THR A 150 3.54 -24.86 32.54
CA THR A 150 4.03 -23.60 31.98
C THR A 150 4.21 -23.73 30.49
N ALA A 151 3.91 -22.67 29.76
CA ALA A 151 4.16 -22.57 28.34
C ALA A 151 4.65 -21.14 28.01
N ALA A 152 5.40 -20.99 26.93
CA ALA A 152 5.72 -19.66 26.42
C ALA A 152 5.32 -19.58 24.95
N GLY A 153 4.86 -18.42 24.55
CA GLY A 153 4.52 -18.09 23.18
C GLY A 153 5.25 -16.84 22.70
N SER A 154 5.32 -16.67 21.40
CA SER A 154 5.79 -15.46 20.74
C SER A 154 4.78 -15.02 19.68
N GLY A 155 4.76 -13.73 19.36
CA GLY A 155 3.85 -13.13 18.38
C GLY A 155 3.48 -11.71 18.76
N ALA A 156 2.71 -11.03 17.90
CA ALA A 156 2.38 -9.62 18.08
C ALA A 156 1.38 -9.35 19.22
N ALA A 157 0.51 -10.33 19.53
CA ALA A 157 -0.52 -10.21 20.57
C ALA A 157 -0.81 -11.57 21.22
N THR A 158 0.25 -12.21 21.75
CA THR A 158 0.16 -13.56 22.32
C THR A 158 -0.87 -13.62 23.45
N GLN A 159 -1.86 -14.46 23.30
CA GLN A 159 -2.86 -14.79 24.32
C GLN A 159 -2.81 -16.27 24.62
N TYR A 160 -3.10 -16.65 25.86
CA TYR A 160 -3.10 -18.04 26.31
C TYR A 160 -4.52 -18.49 26.60
N GLN A 161 -4.82 -19.77 26.33
CA GLN A 161 -5.99 -20.46 26.78
C GLN A 161 -5.62 -21.93 27.00
N TRP A 162 -5.60 -22.37 28.26
CA TRP A 162 -5.37 -23.77 28.59
C TRP A 162 -6.61 -24.61 28.31
N GLN A 163 -6.36 -25.81 27.84
CA GLN A 163 -7.38 -26.81 27.54
C GLN A 163 -7.06 -28.12 28.22
N VAL A 164 -8.08 -28.87 28.62
CA VAL A 164 -7.96 -30.21 29.22
C VAL A 164 -8.63 -31.24 28.34
N SER A 165 -7.99 -32.41 28.22
CA SER A 165 -8.59 -33.63 27.68
C SER A 165 -8.82 -34.62 28.78
N THR A 166 -10.02 -35.19 28.84
CA THR A 166 -10.40 -36.27 29.78
C THR A 166 -10.58 -37.60 29.08
N ASN A 167 -10.27 -37.69 27.80
CA ASN A 167 -10.48 -38.86 26.93
C ASN A 167 -9.22 -39.29 26.18
N GLY A 168 -8.05 -39.09 26.79
CA GLY A 168 -6.77 -39.52 26.21
C GLY A 168 -6.30 -38.71 25.01
N GLY A 169 -6.69 -37.43 24.93
CA GLY A 169 -6.28 -36.55 23.85
C GLY A 169 -7.21 -36.57 22.62
N ALA A 170 -8.31 -37.28 22.66
CA ALA A 170 -9.26 -37.36 21.55
C ALA A 170 -10.02 -36.02 21.32
N SER A 171 -10.27 -35.26 22.40
CA SER A 171 -10.83 -33.91 22.34
C SER A 171 -10.34 -33.08 23.52
N TYR A 172 -10.39 -31.74 23.36
CA TYR A 172 -9.97 -30.79 24.38
C TYR A 172 -11.06 -29.75 24.63
N THR A 173 -11.22 -29.33 25.89
CA THR A 173 -12.15 -28.29 26.32
C THR A 173 -11.41 -27.19 27.08
N ASN A 174 -11.85 -25.93 26.91
CA ASN A 174 -11.24 -24.78 27.58
C ASN A 174 -11.40 -24.89 29.11
N ILE A 175 -10.33 -24.60 29.83
CA ILE A 175 -10.37 -24.42 31.28
C ILE A 175 -10.74 -22.96 31.54
N ALA A 176 -11.89 -22.72 32.18
CA ALA A 176 -12.37 -21.34 32.41
C ALA A 176 -11.37 -20.55 33.27
N GLY A 177 -11.02 -19.35 32.79
CA GLY A 177 -10.09 -18.42 33.46
C GLY A 177 -8.61 -18.78 33.36
N ALA A 178 -8.23 -19.90 32.72
CA ALA A 178 -6.83 -20.30 32.55
C ALA A 178 -6.21 -19.62 31.31
N ASN A 179 -5.92 -18.31 31.45
CA ASN A 179 -5.48 -17.41 30.34
C ASN A 179 -4.06 -16.87 30.55
N SER A 180 -3.27 -17.45 31.47
CA SER A 180 -1.88 -17.07 31.71
C SER A 180 -0.91 -18.10 31.17
N ALA A 181 0.38 -17.76 31.11
CA ALA A 181 1.46 -18.66 30.69
C ALA A 181 1.68 -19.84 31.68
N THR A 182 1.10 -19.75 32.87
CA THR A 182 1.19 -20.78 33.95
C THR A 182 -0.19 -21.00 34.53
#